data_8b21c1e9c738f3c81133804b54d74818
#
_entry.id   8b21c1e9c738f3c81133804b54d74818
#
_cell.length_a   1.000
_cell.length_b   1.000
_cell.length_c   1.000
_cell.angle_alpha   90.00
_cell.angle_beta   90.00
_cell.angle_gamma   90.00
#
_symmetry.space_group_name_H-M   'P 1'
#
loop_
_entity.id
_entity.type
_entity.pdbx_description
1 polymer ?
#
loop_
_entity_poly.entity_id
_entity_poly.type
_entity_poly.pdbx_seq_one_letter_code
_entity_poly.pdbx_strand_id
1 'polypeptide(L)'
;MSTIRLGTASPGTQPTTAATIALIDSIAQRAASSKIDILLLPEAFIGGYPRGSSFGCQIGGRSEEGREEFAKYFDQAIDLGDTVGPGGGGAGLKWVKRQIGDDSDVVRGDGSREELERIARDSGVFIVTGCIEKTGGSLYCSVVYVCPKEGMLGKRRKVLPTGSERLIWAQGAPSTLRAVSTIIRGVRINLAAAICWENYMPLLRQTLYSQNINLYLAPTADNRDAWLGLMRTVGVEGRCFVVSSNMAVPKETSESLPKRRRRDSTITEEGFEIALPRSPQRARRRKSVFDEDGNEIVLCRDVDGDDGDTQTSPPVFTSTIPEKTEWISRGGSSIVSPYGDVVAGPQWEDPDGLIYSDVDFRDCIRGRLDLDAAGSYSRNDSFKLSVEGLELDPLPY
;
A
#
# COMPACT_ATOMS: atom_id res chain seq x y z
N MET A 1 18.66 13.33 -23.40
CA MET A 1 18.24 13.68 -22.02
C MET A 1 18.23 12.41 -21.20
N SER A 2 18.60 12.48 -19.91
CA SER A 2 18.65 11.27 -19.08
C SER A 2 17.23 10.86 -18.69
N THR A 3 16.79 9.68 -19.10
CA THR A 3 15.55 9.07 -18.62
C THR A 3 15.78 8.42 -17.26
N ILE A 4 14.77 8.43 -16.42
CA ILE A 4 14.76 7.77 -15.11
C ILE A 4 13.79 6.60 -15.19
N ARG A 5 14.20 5.45 -14.68
CA ARG A 5 13.33 4.28 -14.63
C ARG A 5 12.67 4.16 -13.26
N LEU A 6 11.37 4.39 -13.24
CA LEU A 6 10.53 4.19 -12.06
C LEU A 6 10.01 2.77 -12.03
N GLY A 7 9.96 2.15 -10.86
CA GLY A 7 9.46 0.80 -10.68
C GLY A 7 8.62 0.62 -9.42
N THR A 8 7.77 -0.39 -9.44
CA THR A 8 6.99 -0.83 -8.28
C THR A 8 6.69 -2.32 -8.38
N ALA A 9 6.40 -2.94 -7.25
CA ALA A 9 6.06 -4.34 -7.13
C ALA A 9 4.86 -4.51 -6.16
N SER A 10 4.24 -5.69 -6.19
CA SER A 10 3.07 -6.03 -5.37
C SER A 10 3.32 -7.19 -4.38
N PRO A 11 4.49 -7.27 -3.71
CA PRO A 11 4.79 -8.40 -2.83
C PRO A 11 3.90 -8.41 -1.59
N GLY A 12 3.59 -9.61 -1.07
CA GLY A 12 2.97 -9.78 0.23
C GLY A 12 3.99 -9.75 1.38
N THR A 13 3.58 -9.25 2.55
CA THR A 13 4.37 -9.36 3.78
C THR A 13 4.67 -10.81 4.10
N GLN A 14 5.90 -11.10 4.51
CA GLN A 14 6.33 -12.43 4.91
C GLN A 14 6.03 -12.72 6.39
N PRO A 15 6.04 -14.00 6.82
CA PRO A 15 5.69 -14.37 8.19
C PRO A 15 6.56 -13.74 9.28
N THR A 16 7.75 -13.27 8.95
CA THR A 16 8.64 -12.57 9.88
C THR A 16 9.21 -11.30 9.25
N THR A 17 9.55 -10.33 10.10
CA THR A 17 10.22 -9.08 9.69
C THR A 17 11.52 -9.36 8.93
N ALA A 18 12.35 -10.28 9.43
CA ALA A 18 13.59 -10.65 8.77
C ALA A 18 13.35 -11.25 7.38
N ALA A 19 12.34 -12.09 7.21
CA ALA A 19 11.99 -12.66 5.90
C ALA A 19 11.45 -11.58 4.94
N THR A 20 10.70 -10.60 5.45
CA THR A 20 10.22 -9.48 4.62
C THR A 20 11.39 -8.59 4.18
N ILE A 21 12.35 -8.30 5.05
CA ILE A 21 13.55 -7.54 4.69
C ILE A 21 14.41 -8.30 3.68
N ALA A 22 14.56 -9.62 3.83
CA ALA A 22 15.25 -10.46 2.84
C ALA A 22 14.53 -10.45 1.48
N LEU A 23 13.20 -10.41 1.46
CA LEU A 23 12.42 -10.25 0.24
C LEU A 23 12.66 -8.88 -0.40
N ILE A 24 12.76 -7.80 0.40
CA ILE A 24 13.14 -6.47 -0.11
C ILE A 24 14.50 -6.53 -0.82
N ASP A 25 15.50 -7.20 -0.24
CA ASP A 25 16.81 -7.38 -0.87
C ASP A 25 16.69 -8.09 -2.23
N SER A 26 15.97 -9.20 -2.27
CA SER A 26 15.74 -9.93 -3.53
C SER A 26 15.03 -9.06 -4.60
N ILE A 27 14.00 -8.30 -4.22
CA ILE A 27 13.31 -7.40 -5.14
C ILE A 27 14.25 -6.27 -5.60
N ALA A 28 15.05 -5.70 -4.70
CA ALA A 28 16.01 -4.64 -5.02
C ALA A 28 17.09 -5.12 -6.01
N GLN A 29 17.59 -6.37 -5.88
CA GLN A 29 18.52 -6.97 -6.83
C GLN A 29 17.88 -7.18 -8.21
N ARG A 30 16.63 -7.62 -8.25
CA ARG A 30 15.86 -7.74 -9.50
C ARG A 30 15.59 -6.37 -10.14
N ALA A 31 15.30 -5.35 -9.32
CA ALA A 31 15.14 -3.97 -9.76
C ALA A 31 16.44 -3.42 -10.36
N ALA A 32 17.59 -3.68 -9.71
CA ALA A 32 18.91 -3.32 -10.22
C ALA A 32 19.20 -4.01 -11.57
N SER A 33 18.91 -5.31 -11.67
CA SER A 33 19.06 -6.06 -12.93
C SER A 33 18.20 -5.49 -14.06
N SER A 34 17.01 -4.96 -13.73
CA SER A 34 16.11 -4.25 -14.64
C SER A 34 16.46 -2.78 -14.81
N LYS A 35 17.55 -2.29 -14.21
CA LYS A 35 18.02 -0.89 -14.24
C LYS A 35 16.99 0.11 -13.71
N ILE A 36 16.21 -0.28 -12.71
CA ILE A 36 15.28 0.60 -12.02
C ILE A 36 16.09 1.53 -11.13
N ASP A 37 15.80 2.83 -11.21
CA ASP A 37 16.45 3.85 -10.41
C ASP A 37 15.77 4.07 -9.07
N ILE A 38 14.43 4.06 -9.08
CA ILE A 38 13.57 4.28 -7.90
C ILE A 38 12.52 3.17 -7.85
N LEU A 39 12.45 2.48 -6.72
CA LEU A 39 11.53 1.39 -6.43
C LEU A 39 10.60 1.77 -5.30
N LEU A 40 9.28 1.71 -5.52
CA LEU A 40 8.27 1.83 -4.47
C LEU A 40 7.75 0.44 -4.09
N LEU A 41 7.65 0.18 -2.78
CA LEU A 41 7.04 -1.00 -2.17
C LEU A 41 5.78 -0.63 -1.36
N PRO A 42 4.88 -1.60 -1.07
CA PRO A 42 3.56 -1.32 -0.51
C PRO A 42 3.53 -0.64 0.86
N GLU A 43 2.36 -0.08 1.22
CA GLU A 43 2.02 0.34 2.58
C GLU A 43 2.17 -0.82 3.56
N ALA A 44 2.74 -0.54 4.75
CA ALA A 44 2.88 -1.51 5.83
C ALA A 44 3.55 -2.83 5.40
N PHE A 45 4.40 -2.79 4.36
CA PHE A 45 5.03 -3.99 3.81
C PHE A 45 5.87 -4.71 4.86
N ILE A 46 6.67 -3.96 5.65
CA ILE A 46 7.34 -4.52 6.82
C ILE A 46 6.38 -4.41 8.01
N GLY A 47 6.07 -5.52 8.65
CA GLY A 47 5.15 -5.61 9.77
C GLY A 47 3.71 -5.99 9.39
N GLY A 48 3.29 -5.77 8.15
CA GLY A 48 2.01 -6.19 7.60
C GLY A 48 0.85 -5.21 7.81
N TYR A 49 -0.08 -5.18 6.86
CA TYR A 49 -1.35 -4.49 7.01
C TYR A 49 -2.34 -5.42 7.73
N PRO A 50 -2.90 -5.06 8.90
CA PRO A 50 -3.70 -5.96 9.74
C PRO A 50 -5.12 -6.12 9.20
N ARG A 51 -5.25 -6.58 7.96
CA ARG A 51 -6.51 -6.72 7.25
C ARG A 51 -7.42 -7.75 7.92
N GLY A 52 -8.64 -7.32 8.25
CA GLY A 52 -9.65 -8.19 8.89
C GLY A 52 -9.50 -8.34 10.40
N SER A 53 -8.44 -7.78 11.01
CA SER A 53 -8.32 -7.74 12.47
C SER A 53 -9.05 -6.55 13.09
N SER A 54 -9.61 -6.76 14.26
CA SER A 54 -10.07 -5.72 15.17
C SER A 54 -9.27 -5.68 16.48
N PHE A 55 -8.32 -6.60 16.66
CA PHE A 55 -7.56 -6.76 17.90
C PHE A 55 -8.48 -6.88 19.15
N GLY A 56 -9.62 -7.55 18.98
CA GLY A 56 -10.64 -7.69 20.01
C GLY A 56 -11.23 -6.37 20.50
N CYS A 57 -11.04 -5.27 19.78
CA CYS A 57 -11.53 -3.95 20.17
C CYS A 57 -13.05 -3.84 19.98
N GLN A 58 -13.71 -3.49 21.06
CA GLN A 58 -15.13 -3.09 21.11
C GLN A 58 -15.23 -1.80 21.92
N ILE A 59 -16.29 -1.03 21.72
CA ILE A 59 -16.50 0.18 22.54
C ILE A 59 -16.66 -0.26 23.99
N GLY A 60 -15.76 0.26 24.85
CA GLY A 60 -15.74 -0.07 26.29
C GLY A 60 -15.06 -1.39 26.66
N GLY A 61 -14.55 -2.18 25.70
CA GLY A 61 -13.94 -3.48 25.97
C GLY A 61 -12.75 -3.84 25.10
N ARG A 62 -12.00 -4.84 25.58
CA ARG A 62 -10.88 -5.51 24.89
C ARG A 62 -10.90 -6.99 25.29
N SER A 63 -10.62 -7.90 24.36
CA SER A 63 -10.45 -9.32 24.68
C SER A 63 -8.99 -9.67 24.97
N GLU A 64 -8.76 -10.75 25.68
CA GLU A 64 -7.39 -11.24 25.93
C GLU A 64 -6.75 -11.75 24.64
N GLU A 65 -7.52 -12.42 23.78
CA GLU A 65 -7.05 -12.90 22.47
C GLU A 65 -6.65 -11.72 21.59
N GLY A 66 -7.39 -10.61 21.66
CA GLY A 66 -7.06 -9.40 20.92
C GLY A 66 -5.80 -8.70 21.44
N ARG A 67 -5.54 -8.75 22.77
CA ARG A 67 -4.27 -8.27 23.34
C ARG A 67 -3.09 -9.12 22.89
N GLU A 68 -3.25 -10.42 22.84
CA GLU A 68 -2.21 -11.34 22.35
C GLU A 68 -1.96 -11.14 20.84
N GLU A 69 -3.00 -10.92 20.06
CA GLU A 69 -2.88 -10.59 18.63
C GLU A 69 -2.11 -9.27 18.45
N PHE A 70 -2.42 -8.25 19.26
CA PHE A 70 -1.69 -6.98 19.25
C PHE A 70 -0.22 -7.15 19.63
N ALA A 71 0.09 -7.95 20.65
CA ALA A 71 1.47 -8.22 21.06
C ALA A 71 2.28 -8.84 19.91
N LYS A 72 1.74 -9.85 19.24
CA LYS A 72 2.36 -10.47 18.06
C LYS A 72 2.57 -9.49 16.91
N TYR A 73 1.60 -8.62 16.67
CA TYR A 73 1.71 -7.57 15.66
C TYR A 73 2.78 -6.54 16.03
N PHE A 74 2.85 -6.15 17.31
CA PHE A 74 3.87 -5.24 17.84
C PHE A 74 5.28 -5.84 17.70
N ASP A 75 5.44 -7.13 17.93
CA ASP A 75 6.73 -7.82 17.78
C ASP A 75 7.26 -7.80 16.35
N GLN A 76 6.36 -7.81 15.35
CA GLN A 76 6.72 -7.73 13.92
C GLN A 76 7.02 -6.31 13.44
N ALA A 77 6.67 -5.28 14.22
CA ALA A 77 6.98 -3.90 13.90
C ALA A 77 8.48 -3.61 14.11
N ILE A 78 9.03 -2.68 13.32
CA ILE A 78 10.45 -2.31 13.38
C ILE A 78 10.67 -1.07 14.27
N ASP A 79 11.79 -1.04 14.96
CA ASP A 79 12.26 0.13 15.70
C ASP A 79 13.36 0.85 14.90
N LEU A 80 13.03 2.01 14.37
CA LEU A 80 13.96 2.84 13.60
C LEU A 80 14.78 3.80 14.47
N GLY A 81 14.69 3.67 15.80
CA GLY A 81 15.44 4.49 16.76
C GLY A 81 14.95 5.94 16.83
N ASP A 82 13.67 6.17 16.63
CA ASP A 82 13.04 7.49 16.70
C ASP A 82 12.21 7.65 17.99
N THR A 83 11.63 8.82 18.19
CA THR A 83 10.89 9.18 19.42
C THR A 83 9.39 9.27 19.17
N VAL A 84 8.62 9.15 20.24
CA VAL A 84 7.16 9.37 20.26
C VAL A 84 6.86 10.88 20.27
N GLY A 85 5.73 11.27 19.68
CA GLY A 85 5.18 12.62 19.79
C GLY A 85 5.73 13.62 18.77
N PRO A 86 5.57 14.94 19.03
CA PRO A 86 5.81 16.00 18.05
C PRO A 86 7.24 16.08 17.52
N GLY A 87 8.21 15.61 18.29
CA GLY A 87 9.62 15.54 17.85
C GLY A 87 9.96 14.33 17.00
N GLY A 88 9.01 13.37 16.87
CA GLY A 88 9.21 12.11 16.17
C GLY A 88 8.87 12.19 14.68
N GLY A 89 9.04 11.07 14.01
CA GLY A 89 8.67 10.91 12.60
C GLY A 89 9.84 11.01 11.63
N GLY A 90 11.05 11.34 12.09
CA GLY A 90 12.26 11.31 11.28
C GLY A 90 12.34 12.34 10.16
N ALA A 91 11.45 13.35 10.14
CA ALA A 91 11.46 14.43 9.15
C ALA A 91 12.58 15.45 9.38
N GLY A 92 13.19 15.47 10.57
CA GLY A 92 14.24 16.42 10.94
C GLY A 92 15.64 15.93 10.57
N LEU A 93 16.52 16.90 10.25
CA LEU A 93 17.92 16.62 9.91
C LEU A 93 18.68 15.85 11.01
N LYS A 94 18.32 16.08 12.28
CA LYS A 94 18.94 15.38 13.41
C LYS A 94 18.75 13.87 13.33
N TRP A 95 17.57 13.39 12.96
CA TRP A 95 17.32 11.97 12.80
C TRP A 95 17.96 11.42 11.52
N VAL A 96 17.83 12.14 10.40
CA VAL A 96 18.39 11.75 9.10
C VAL A 96 19.90 11.58 9.17
N LYS A 97 20.59 12.60 9.74
CA LYS A 97 22.06 12.64 9.83
C LYS A 97 22.63 11.91 11.06
N ARG A 98 21.81 11.15 11.79
CA ARG A 98 22.30 10.35 12.90
C ARG A 98 23.43 9.43 12.44
N GLN A 99 24.62 9.59 13.00
CA GLN A 99 25.73 8.66 12.76
C GLN A 99 25.39 7.29 13.34
N ILE A 100 25.57 6.27 12.54
CA ILE A 100 25.35 4.89 12.89
C ILE A 100 26.70 4.33 13.23
N GLY A 101 26.93 3.94 14.50
CA GLY A 101 28.09 3.20 14.94
C GLY A 101 29.20 3.92 15.67
N ASP A 102 29.12 5.25 15.93
CA ASP A 102 30.18 5.98 16.65
C ASP A 102 30.01 6.06 18.17
N ASP A 103 28.81 5.80 18.69
CA ASP A 103 28.58 5.74 20.15
C ASP A 103 28.19 4.32 20.54
N SER A 104 29.17 3.57 20.97
CA SER A 104 29.09 2.16 21.36
C SER A 104 28.14 1.84 22.52
N ASP A 105 27.53 2.83 23.15
CA ASP A 105 26.72 2.65 24.36
C ASP A 105 25.21 2.84 24.18
N VAL A 106 24.73 3.30 23.01
CA VAL A 106 23.30 3.48 22.76
C VAL A 106 22.93 2.99 21.36
N VAL A 107 22.69 1.69 21.23
CA VAL A 107 22.02 1.15 20.03
C VAL A 107 20.61 1.72 20.01
N ARG A 108 20.33 2.62 19.07
CA ARG A 108 19.00 3.17 18.84
C ARG A 108 18.37 2.46 17.67
N GLY A 109 17.31 1.69 17.92
CA GLY A 109 16.62 0.89 16.91
C GLY A 109 17.04 -0.57 16.96
N ASP A 110 16.46 -1.35 16.08
CA ASP A 110 16.62 -2.82 16.00
C ASP A 110 17.52 -3.30 14.85
N GLY A 111 18.21 -2.38 14.16
CA GLY A 111 19.07 -2.68 13.01
C GLY A 111 18.35 -2.67 11.66
N SER A 112 17.03 -2.56 11.62
CA SER A 112 16.26 -2.55 10.35
C SER A 112 16.62 -1.36 9.47
N ARG A 113 16.94 -0.19 10.04
CA ARG A 113 17.40 0.97 9.29
C ARG A 113 18.70 0.68 8.56
N GLU A 114 19.67 0.17 9.26
CA GLU A 114 21.01 -0.16 8.76
C GLU A 114 20.94 -1.18 7.63
N GLU A 115 20.06 -2.17 7.79
CA GLU A 115 19.86 -3.20 6.77
C GLU A 115 19.18 -2.65 5.50
N LEU A 116 18.19 -1.78 5.62
CA LEU A 116 17.58 -1.11 4.47
C LEU A 116 18.59 -0.20 3.73
N GLU A 117 19.45 0.50 4.47
CA GLU A 117 20.54 1.32 3.91
C GLU A 117 21.57 0.45 3.19
N ARG A 118 21.91 -0.73 3.73
CA ARG A 118 22.77 -1.73 3.08
C ARG A 118 22.16 -2.20 1.76
N ILE A 119 20.89 -2.61 1.77
CA ILE A 119 20.17 -3.10 0.59
C ILE A 119 20.16 -2.04 -0.53
N ALA A 120 19.84 -0.80 -0.19
CA ALA A 120 19.83 0.28 -1.17
C ALA A 120 21.22 0.53 -1.76
N ARG A 121 22.26 0.56 -0.93
CA ARG A 121 23.64 0.74 -1.36
C ARG A 121 24.13 -0.40 -2.26
N ASP A 122 23.88 -1.65 -1.87
CA ASP A 122 24.39 -2.83 -2.56
C ASP A 122 23.67 -3.05 -3.90
N SER A 123 22.38 -2.71 -4.00
CA SER A 123 21.61 -2.76 -5.25
C SER A 123 21.80 -1.53 -6.13
N GLY A 124 22.20 -0.39 -5.56
CA GLY A 124 22.25 0.90 -6.27
C GLY A 124 20.88 1.51 -6.57
N VAL A 125 19.80 0.96 -6.01
CA VAL A 125 18.42 1.39 -6.23
C VAL A 125 17.96 2.30 -5.09
N PHE A 126 17.31 3.41 -5.43
CA PHE A 126 16.61 4.23 -4.44
C PHE A 126 15.33 3.51 -4.00
N ILE A 127 15.25 3.12 -2.73
CA ILE A 127 14.15 2.32 -2.20
C ILE A 127 13.21 3.19 -1.37
N VAL A 128 11.90 3.10 -1.66
CA VAL A 128 10.84 3.63 -0.80
C VAL A 128 9.96 2.48 -0.36
N THR A 129 9.79 2.29 0.93
CA THR A 129 9.00 1.17 1.47
C THR A 129 8.12 1.60 2.63
N GLY A 130 6.91 1.01 2.67
CA GLY A 130 6.04 1.11 3.83
C GLY A 130 6.47 0.16 4.94
N CYS A 131 6.29 0.59 6.18
CA CYS A 131 6.58 -0.24 7.35
C CYS A 131 5.65 0.11 8.51
N ILE A 132 5.50 -0.83 9.44
CA ILE A 132 4.96 -0.56 10.77
C ILE A 132 6.14 -0.28 11.70
N GLU A 133 6.20 0.95 12.17
CA GLU A 133 7.20 1.43 13.10
C GLU A 133 6.67 1.36 14.52
N LYS A 134 7.45 0.80 15.43
CA LYS A 134 7.21 0.89 16.88
C LYS A 134 8.13 1.91 17.51
N THR A 135 7.58 2.70 18.43
CA THR A 135 8.33 3.66 19.24
C THR A 135 7.68 3.78 20.62
N GLY A 136 8.40 3.44 21.67
CA GLY A 136 7.78 3.23 22.97
C GLY A 136 6.69 2.16 22.86
N GLY A 137 5.50 2.42 23.37
CA GLY A 137 4.34 1.52 23.27
C GLY A 137 3.43 1.82 22.06
N SER A 138 3.81 2.69 21.15
CA SER A 138 2.96 3.14 20.02
C SER A 138 3.41 2.52 18.71
N LEU A 139 2.43 2.20 17.85
CA LEU A 139 2.64 1.77 16.47
C LEU A 139 2.26 2.89 15.48
N TYR A 140 3.06 3.03 14.44
CA TYR A 140 2.83 3.99 13.35
C TYR A 140 2.95 3.28 12.01
N CYS A 141 2.02 3.54 11.11
CA CYS A 141 2.22 3.25 9.70
C CYS A 141 3.16 4.31 9.13
N SER A 142 4.29 3.88 8.58
CA SER A 142 5.36 4.79 8.14
C SER A 142 5.85 4.45 6.74
N VAL A 143 6.50 5.43 6.10
CA VAL A 143 7.25 5.27 4.85
C VAL A 143 8.66 5.81 5.06
N VAL A 144 9.64 5.09 4.55
CA VAL A 144 11.06 5.47 4.59
C VAL A 144 11.59 5.69 3.16
N TYR A 145 12.51 6.64 3.02
CA TYR A 145 13.17 6.99 1.76
C TYR A 145 14.66 6.67 1.88
N VAL A 146 15.14 5.67 1.15
CA VAL A 146 16.49 5.14 1.29
C VAL A 146 17.29 5.35 0.01
N CYS A 147 18.21 6.31 0.04
CA CYS A 147 19.11 6.61 -1.07
C CYS A 147 20.30 5.64 -1.08
N PRO A 148 20.68 5.09 -2.24
CA PRO A 148 21.84 4.19 -2.34
C PRO A 148 23.17 4.85 -2.01
N LYS A 149 23.25 6.19 -2.10
CA LYS A 149 24.49 6.95 -1.85
C LYS A 149 24.54 7.59 -0.47
N GLU A 150 23.41 8.08 0.00
CA GLU A 150 23.32 8.92 1.21
C GLU A 150 22.65 8.19 2.38
N GLY A 151 22.12 6.97 2.16
CA GLY A 151 21.35 6.24 3.14
C GLY A 151 19.95 6.82 3.33
N MET A 152 19.45 6.82 4.55
CA MET A 152 18.10 7.29 4.87
C MET A 152 17.97 8.80 4.71
N LEU A 153 17.22 9.26 3.71
CA LEU A 153 16.98 10.69 3.46
C LEU A 153 15.82 11.25 4.28
N GLY A 154 14.91 10.42 4.69
CA GLY A 154 13.74 10.83 5.45
C GLY A 154 12.82 9.66 5.77
N LYS A 155 11.87 9.97 6.62
CA LYS A 155 10.79 9.08 7.04
C LYS A 155 9.56 9.92 7.30
N ARG A 156 8.38 9.35 7.03
CA ARG A 156 7.14 9.97 7.50
C ARG A 156 6.23 8.93 8.13
N ARG A 157 5.51 9.34 9.16
CA ARG A 157 4.42 8.59 9.78
C ARG A 157 3.09 9.01 9.17
N LYS A 158 2.17 8.09 8.95
CA LYS A 158 0.82 8.39 8.46
C LYS A 158 0.14 9.40 9.38
N VAL A 159 -0.20 10.57 8.84
CA VAL A 159 -0.77 11.68 9.61
C VAL A 159 -2.25 11.41 9.90
N LEU A 160 -2.92 10.73 8.98
CA LEU A 160 -4.34 10.45 9.02
C LEU A 160 -4.62 8.94 8.86
N PRO A 161 -4.37 8.11 9.89
CA PRO A 161 -4.90 6.75 9.91
C PRO A 161 -6.42 6.79 9.72
N THR A 162 -6.97 5.90 8.88
CA THR A 162 -8.37 5.96 8.46
C THR A 162 -9.17 4.76 8.98
N GLY A 163 -10.46 4.96 9.20
CA GLY A 163 -11.37 3.91 9.64
C GLY A 163 -10.89 3.20 10.92
N SER A 164 -10.78 1.88 10.86
CA SER A 164 -10.34 1.02 11.97
C SER A 164 -8.83 1.10 12.25
N GLU A 165 -8.02 1.62 11.33
CA GLU A 165 -6.58 1.83 11.57
C GLU A 165 -6.32 2.68 12.82
N ARG A 166 -7.21 3.63 13.12
CA ARG A 166 -7.15 4.50 14.32
C ARG A 166 -7.23 3.74 15.65
N LEU A 167 -7.65 2.49 15.65
CA LEU A 167 -7.65 1.64 16.85
C LEU A 167 -6.24 1.19 17.22
N ILE A 168 -5.33 1.15 16.25
CA ILE A 168 -4.02 0.49 16.37
C ILE A 168 -2.88 1.45 16.09
N TRP A 169 -2.98 2.31 15.08
CA TRP A 169 -1.92 3.21 14.68
C TRP A 169 -2.12 4.62 15.23
N ALA A 170 -1.07 5.13 15.84
CA ALA A 170 -1.00 6.52 16.25
C ALA A 170 -0.83 7.45 15.04
N GLN A 171 -1.24 8.70 15.21
CA GLN A 171 -1.11 9.74 14.20
C GLN A 171 0.33 10.27 14.12
N GLY A 172 0.84 10.39 12.91
CA GLY A 172 2.09 11.07 12.63
C GLY A 172 1.96 12.60 12.75
N ALA A 173 3.08 13.27 13.03
CA ALA A 173 3.10 14.74 13.04
C ALA A 173 3.02 15.29 11.61
N PRO A 174 2.25 16.38 11.36
CA PRO A 174 2.14 17.01 10.05
C PRO A 174 3.48 17.47 9.47
N SER A 175 4.44 17.84 10.32
CA SER A 175 5.82 18.16 9.91
C SER A 175 6.53 17.03 9.14
N THR A 176 6.04 15.80 9.25
CA THR A 176 6.55 14.64 8.50
C THR A 176 6.13 14.62 7.03
N LEU A 177 5.21 15.47 6.61
CA LEU A 177 4.81 15.63 5.20
C LEU A 177 5.88 16.30 4.34
N ARG A 178 7.10 16.37 4.84
CA ARG A 178 8.24 16.96 4.15
C ARG A 178 8.65 16.14 2.93
N ALA A 179 8.80 16.80 1.79
CA ALA A 179 9.40 16.24 0.61
C ALA A 179 10.92 16.05 0.78
N VAL A 180 11.47 15.02 0.15
CA VAL A 180 12.92 14.80 0.05
C VAL A 180 13.39 15.02 -1.39
N SER A 181 14.67 15.32 -1.58
CA SER A 181 15.25 15.59 -2.90
C SER A 181 16.50 14.72 -3.10
N THR A 182 16.64 14.19 -4.31
CA THR A 182 17.83 13.45 -4.73
C THR A 182 18.19 13.80 -6.17
N ILE A 183 19.42 13.46 -6.61
CA ILE A 183 19.85 13.65 -7.99
C ILE A 183 20.29 12.30 -8.56
N ILE A 184 19.60 11.85 -9.60
CA ILE A 184 19.92 10.61 -10.32
C ILE A 184 20.25 10.96 -11.77
N ARG A 185 21.43 10.60 -12.23
CA ARG A 185 21.93 10.90 -13.59
C ARG A 185 21.78 12.35 -14.01
N GLY A 186 21.96 13.29 -13.07
CA GLY A 186 21.82 14.72 -13.31
C GLY A 186 20.39 15.25 -13.30
N VAL A 187 19.39 14.39 -13.10
CA VAL A 187 18.00 14.77 -12.95
C VAL A 187 17.67 14.94 -11.47
N ARG A 188 17.16 16.13 -11.09
CA ARG A 188 16.67 16.36 -9.73
C ARG A 188 15.28 15.77 -9.58
N ILE A 189 15.11 14.98 -8.55
CA ILE A 189 13.85 14.34 -8.22
C ILE A 189 13.44 14.79 -6.82
N ASN A 190 12.35 15.52 -6.75
CA ASN A 190 11.69 15.95 -5.52
C ASN A 190 10.52 15.02 -5.28
N LEU A 191 10.58 14.21 -4.23
CA LEU A 191 9.62 13.13 -3.99
C LEU A 191 8.98 13.24 -2.62
N ALA A 192 7.72 12.88 -2.54
CA ALA A 192 6.97 12.77 -1.29
C ALA A 192 5.92 11.67 -1.39
N ALA A 193 5.51 11.12 -0.24
CA ALA A 193 4.51 10.08 -0.19
C ALA A 193 3.26 10.51 0.56
N ALA A 194 2.09 10.09 0.06
CA ALA A 194 0.85 10.02 0.82
C ALA A 194 0.43 8.55 0.95
N ILE A 195 0.15 8.12 2.17
CA ILE A 195 -0.09 6.71 2.48
C ILE A 195 -1.59 6.40 2.36
N CYS A 196 -1.95 5.52 1.42
CA CYS A 196 -3.29 4.98 1.26
C CYS A 196 -4.38 6.07 1.16
N TRP A 197 -5.38 6.06 2.01
CA TRP A 197 -6.51 6.98 1.94
C TRP A 197 -6.16 8.43 2.30
N GLU A 198 -4.96 8.74 2.77
CA GLU A 198 -4.47 10.14 2.80
C GLU A 198 -4.55 10.79 1.41
N ASN A 199 -4.46 9.98 0.36
CA ASN A 199 -4.60 10.43 -1.03
C ASN A 199 -5.98 10.98 -1.36
N TYR A 200 -7.03 10.66 -0.60
CA TYR A 200 -8.36 11.26 -0.77
C TYR A 200 -8.51 12.62 -0.08
N MET A 201 -7.47 13.12 0.60
CA MET A 201 -7.51 14.36 1.37
C MET A 201 -6.88 15.52 0.58
N PRO A 202 -7.69 16.45 0.03
CA PRO A 202 -7.18 17.48 -0.90
C PRO A 202 -6.11 18.37 -0.30
N LEU A 203 -6.26 18.80 0.96
CA LEU A 203 -5.29 19.67 1.62
C LEU A 203 -3.95 18.97 1.85
N LEU A 204 -3.95 17.66 2.13
CA LEU A 204 -2.73 16.88 2.24
C LEU A 204 -2.02 16.78 0.89
N ARG A 205 -2.74 16.51 -0.21
CA ARG A 205 -2.15 16.50 -1.55
C ARG A 205 -1.56 17.88 -1.90
N GLN A 206 -2.32 18.96 -1.63
CA GLN A 206 -1.84 20.33 -1.87
C GLN A 206 -0.57 20.64 -1.06
N THR A 207 -0.47 20.14 0.18
CA THR A 207 0.74 20.27 1.00
C THR A 207 1.98 19.67 0.31
N LEU A 208 1.81 18.51 -0.35
CA LEU A 208 2.90 17.89 -1.08
C LEU A 208 3.23 18.64 -2.37
N TYR A 209 2.21 19.04 -3.15
CA TYR A 209 2.40 19.79 -4.39
C TYR A 209 3.12 21.12 -4.15
N SER A 210 2.77 21.84 -3.08
CA SER A 210 3.36 23.14 -2.73
C SER A 210 4.87 23.08 -2.51
N GLN A 211 5.41 21.89 -2.21
CA GLN A 211 6.86 21.69 -2.05
C GLN A 211 7.59 21.43 -3.38
N ASN A 212 6.94 21.64 -4.52
CA ASN A 212 7.51 21.43 -5.87
C ASN A 212 7.98 19.99 -6.12
N ILE A 213 7.19 19.02 -5.72
CA ILE A 213 7.49 17.63 -6.03
C ILE A 213 7.25 17.35 -7.52
N ASN A 214 8.03 16.45 -8.07
CA ASN A 214 7.87 15.91 -9.43
C ASN A 214 7.67 14.37 -9.43
N LEU A 215 7.79 13.74 -8.27
CA LEU A 215 7.47 12.34 -8.05
C LEU A 215 6.58 12.20 -6.80
N TYR A 216 5.36 11.74 -7.01
CA TYR A 216 4.39 11.45 -5.97
C TYR A 216 4.34 9.94 -5.73
N LEU A 217 4.45 9.52 -4.48
CA LEU A 217 4.49 8.11 -4.10
C LEU A 217 3.23 7.76 -3.28
N ALA A 218 2.54 6.71 -3.69
CA ALA A 218 1.26 6.31 -3.11
C ALA A 218 1.25 4.82 -2.70
N PRO A 219 2.01 4.43 -1.66
CA PRO A 219 1.88 3.10 -1.08
C PRO A 219 0.49 2.95 -0.47
N THR A 220 -0.18 1.81 -0.71
CA THR A 220 -1.58 1.62 -0.35
C THR A 220 -1.92 0.17 0.00
N ALA A 221 -3.04 -0.02 0.68
CA ALA A 221 -3.75 -1.28 0.84
C ALA A 221 -5.14 -1.26 0.14
N ASP A 222 -5.45 -0.21 -0.63
CA ASP A 222 -6.72 -0.08 -1.37
C ASP A 222 -6.63 -0.76 -2.74
N ASN A 223 -7.42 -1.81 -2.95
CA ASN A 223 -7.49 -2.58 -4.18
C ASN A 223 -8.79 -2.33 -4.97
N ARG A 224 -9.49 -1.21 -4.72
CA ARG A 224 -10.72 -0.85 -5.43
C ARG A 224 -10.41 -0.16 -6.76
N ASP A 225 -11.30 -0.30 -7.73
CA ASP A 225 -11.15 0.32 -9.05
C ASP A 225 -11.03 1.85 -9.00
N ALA A 226 -11.68 2.49 -8.01
CA ALA A 226 -11.60 3.94 -7.79
C ALA A 226 -10.18 4.45 -7.51
N TRP A 227 -9.27 3.58 -7.00
CA TRP A 227 -7.90 3.95 -6.68
C TRP A 227 -7.10 4.41 -7.90
N LEU A 228 -7.17 3.68 -9.01
CA LEU A 228 -6.46 4.07 -10.23
C LEU A 228 -6.95 5.42 -10.77
N GLY A 229 -8.27 5.67 -10.70
CA GLY A 229 -8.86 6.96 -11.05
C GLY A 229 -8.28 8.12 -10.24
N LEU A 230 -8.11 7.90 -8.92
CA LEU A 230 -7.47 8.88 -8.03
C LEU A 230 -6.00 9.11 -8.40
N MET A 231 -5.23 8.05 -8.69
CA MET A 231 -3.81 8.19 -9.09
C MET A 231 -3.65 9.01 -10.37
N ARG A 232 -4.55 8.81 -11.34
CA ARG A 232 -4.59 9.61 -12.56
C ARG A 232 -4.89 11.09 -12.27
N THR A 233 -5.85 11.35 -11.38
CA THR A 233 -6.18 12.72 -10.94
C THR A 233 -5.00 13.38 -10.25
N VAL A 234 -4.31 12.66 -9.34
CA VAL A 234 -3.11 13.16 -8.64
C VAL A 234 -2.00 13.55 -9.62
N GLY A 235 -1.77 12.74 -10.66
CA GLY A 235 -0.79 13.06 -11.71
C GLY A 235 -1.11 14.37 -12.43
N VAL A 236 -2.39 14.56 -12.79
CA VAL A 236 -2.86 15.78 -13.46
C VAL A 236 -2.79 17.00 -12.54
N GLU A 237 -3.30 16.88 -11.30
CA GLU A 237 -3.27 17.98 -10.32
C GLU A 237 -1.86 18.44 -10.00
N GLY A 238 -0.98 17.49 -9.67
CA GLY A 238 0.38 17.78 -9.21
C GLY A 238 1.39 18.03 -10.32
N ARG A 239 1.03 17.73 -11.58
CA ARG A 239 1.97 17.69 -12.72
C ARG A 239 3.25 16.95 -12.36
N CYS A 240 3.05 15.77 -11.77
CA CYS A 240 4.11 14.89 -11.30
C CYS A 240 3.87 13.45 -11.76
N PHE A 241 4.91 12.66 -11.87
CA PHE A 241 4.74 11.22 -11.98
C PHE A 241 4.18 10.67 -10.67
N VAL A 242 3.31 9.67 -10.77
CA VAL A 242 2.73 8.99 -9.62
C VAL A 242 3.12 7.51 -9.68
N VAL A 243 3.69 7.01 -8.59
CA VAL A 243 3.92 5.57 -8.43
C VAL A 243 3.06 5.08 -7.27
N SER A 244 2.22 4.11 -7.54
CA SER A 244 1.41 3.43 -6.53
C SER A 244 1.88 2.00 -6.35
N SER A 245 1.85 1.51 -5.11
CA SER A 245 2.24 0.15 -4.75
C SER A 245 1.25 -0.44 -3.77
N ASN A 246 0.74 -1.64 -4.09
CA ASN A 246 -0.22 -2.38 -3.26
C ASN A 246 0.14 -3.86 -3.24
N MET A 247 -0.05 -4.53 -2.11
CA MET A 247 0.19 -5.96 -1.99
C MET A 247 -0.81 -6.78 -2.80
N ALA A 248 -0.35 -7.77 -3.54
CA ALA A 248 -1.15 -8.87 -4.06
C ALA A 248 -1.00 -10.06 -3.09
N VAL A 249 -2.07 -10.40 -2.39
CA VAL A 249 -2.06 -11.43 -1.34
C VAL A 249 -3.12 -12.47 -1.67
N PRO A 250 -2.72 -13.68 -2.08
CA PRO A 250 -3.67 -14.76 -2.29
C PRO A 250 -4.30 -15.17 -0.95
N LYS A 251 -5.54 -15.63 -1.00
CA LYS A 251 -6.17 -16.28 0.14
C LYS A 251 -5.63 -17.70 0.22
N GLU A 252 -5.02 -18.04 1.37
CA GLU A 252 -4.60 -19.40 1.61
C GLU A 252 -5.81 -20.33 1.51
N THR A 253 -5.78 -21.24 0.55
CA THR A 253 -6.73 -22.36 0.50
C THR A 253 -6.36 -23.31 1.61
N SER A 254 -7.16 -23.38 2.65
CA SER A 254 -6.96 -24.28 3.78
C SER A 254 -7.20 -25.73 3.36
N GLU A 255 -6.31 -26.32 2.57
CA GLU A 255 -6.32 -27.76 2.30
C GLU A 255 -5.79 -28.61 3.46
N SER A 256 -5.28 -28.01 4.54
CA SER A 256 -4.62 -28.75 5.63
C SER A 256 -5.26 -28.62 7.01
N LEU A 257 -6.38 -27.96 7.17
CA LEU A 257 -7.11 -28.01 8.43
C LEU A 257 -8.29 -28.97 8.32
N PRO A 258 -8.44 -29.97 9.23
CA PRO A 258 -9.60 -30.81 9.24
C PRO A 258 -10.84 -29.94 9.35
N LYS A 259 -11.74 -30.05 8.36
CA LYS A 259 -13.02 -29.31 8.34
C LYS A 259 -13.68 -29.48 9.71
N ARG A 260 -13.66 -28.42 10.54
CA ARG A 260 -14.49 -28.40 11.75
C ARG A 260 -15.91 -28.65 11.28
N ARG A 261 -16.42 -29.84 11.60
CA ARG A 261 -17.83 -30.15 11.38
C ARG A 261 -18.63 -28.99 11.96
N ARG A 262 -19.38 -28.29 11.12
CA ARG A 262 -20.38 -27.35 11.58
C ARG A 262 -21.25 -28.12 12.58
N ARG A 263 -21.28 -27.69 13.82
CA ARG A 263 -22.24 -28.23 14.77
C ARG A 263 -23.62 -27.84 14.27
N ASP A 264 -24.43 -28.82 13.92
CA ASP A 264 -25.82 -28.61 13.54
C ASP A 264 -26.71 -28.39 14.77
N SER A 265 -26.11 -28.24 15.96
CA SER A 265 -26.79 -28.03 17.24
C SER A 265 -26.03 -27.05 18.12
N THR A 266 -26.74 -26.36 19.01
CA THR A 266 -26.19 -25.56 20.11
C THR A 266 -26.68 -26.13 21.44
N ILE A 267 -25.89 -25.92 22.51
CA ILE A 267 -26.27 -26.33 23.88
C ILE A 267 -26.77 -25.09 24.60
N THR A 268 -27.92 -25.18 25.24
CA THR A 268 -28.48 -24.12 26.10
C THR A 268 -27.70 -24.03 27.40
N GLU A 269 -27.85 -22.93 28.14
CA GLU A 269 -27.23 -22.75 29.47
C GLU A 269 -27.67 -23.83 30.48
N GLU A 270 -28.80 -24.50 30.21
CA GLU A 270 -29.31 -25.60 31.02
C GLU A 270 -28.82 -26.99 30.55
N GLY A 271 -27.92 -27.04 29.52
CA GLY A 271 -27.30 -28.26 29.06
C GLY A 271 -28.07 -29.08 28.02
N PHE A 272 -29.17 -28.54 27.48
CA PHE A 272 -29.93 -29.21 26.42
C PHE A 272 -29.37 -28.90 25.04
N GLU A 273 -29.18 -29.95 24.22
CA GLU A 273 -28.75 -29.82 22.82
C GLU A 273 -29.95 -29.52 21.92
N ILE A 274 -29.96 -28.37 21.28
CA ILE A 274 -30.99 -27.92 20.35
C ILE A 274 -30.39 -27.91 18.93
N ALA A 275 -31.06 -28.63 18.00
CA ALA A 275 -30.71 -28.59 16.59
C ALA A 275 -30.91 -27.20 16.01
N LEU A 276 -29.89 -26.65 15.35
CA LEU A 276 -30.00 -25.37 14.66
C LEU A 276 -30.92 -25.50 13.44
N PRO A 277 -31.86 -24.56 13.23
CA PRO A 277 -32.70 -24.59 12.05
C PRO A 277 -31.83 -24.53 10.78
N ARG A 278 -32.03 -25.49 9.88
CA ARG A 278 -31.39 -25.45 8.56
C ARG A 278 -31.90 -24.21 7.82
N SER A 279 -30.99 -23.33 7.43
CA SER A 279 -31.32 -22.19 6.57
C SER A 279 -32.06 -22.73 5.34
N PRO A 280 -33.22 -22.15 4.96
CA PRO A 280 -33.88 -22.54 3.73
C PRO A 280 -32.89 -22.42 2.58
N GLN A 281 -32.82 -23.45 1.74
CA GLN A 281 -31.99 -23.42 0.53
C GLN A 281 -32.32 -22.12 -0.21
N ARG A 282 -31.30 -21.26 -0.41
CA ARG A 282 -31.44 -20.02 -1.17
C ARG A 282 -32.14 -20.37 -2.49
N ALA A 283 -33.34 -19.84 -2.69
CA ALA A 283 -33.98 -19.89 -3.99
C ALA A 283 -32.98 -19.40 -5.04
N ARG A 284 -32.75 -20.20 -6.07
CA ARG A 284 -31.80 -19.87 -7.17
C ARG A 284 -32.19 -18.50 -7.70
N ARG A 285 -31.27 -17.54 -7.61
CA ARG A 285 -31.45 -16.17 -8.14
C ARG A 285 -31.83 -16.27 -9.61
N ARG A 286 -32.94 -15.63 -9.99
CA ARG A 286 -33.29 -15.40 -11.39
C ARG A 286 -32.17 -14.62 -12.03
N LYS A 287 -31.73 -14.99 -13.24
CA LYS A 287 -30.84 -14.18 -14.03
C LYS A 287 -31.67 -13.06 -14.65
N SER A 288 -31.34 -11.82 -14.36
CA SER A 288 -31.91 -10.63 -15.00
C SER A 288 -30.78 -9.72 -15.46
N VAL A 289 -31.04 -8.95 -16.50
CA VAL A 289 -30.19 -7.86 -17.00
C VAL A 289 -31.02 -6.59 -17.07
N PHE A 290 -30.39 -5.44 -16.91
CA PHE A 290 -31.05 -4.13 -17.09
C PHE A 290 -30.74 -3.61 -18.49
N ASP A 291 -31.72 -3.04 -19.17
CA ASP A 291 -31.52 -2.34 -20.43
C ASP A 291 -30.99 -0.91 -20.24
N GLU A 292 -30.73 -0.21 -21.31
CA GLU A 292 -30.19 1.16 -21.31
C GLU A 292 -31.15 2.18 -20.67
N ASP A 293 -32.43 1.84 -20.55
CA ASP A 293 -33.49 2.65 -19.93
C ASP A 293 -33.72 2.28 -18.45
N GLY A 294 -32.97 1.30 -17.92
CA GLY A 294 -33.04 0.87 -16.52
C GLY A 294 -34.16 -0.14 -16.21
N ASN A 295 -34.81 -0.75 -17.21
CA ASN A 295 -35.81 -1.78 -17.01
C ASN A 295 -35.17 -3.15 -16.78
N GLU A 296 -35.68 -3.89 -15.80
CA GLU A 296 -35.22 -5.25 -15.49
C GLU A 296 -35.80 -6.26 -16.49
N ILE A 297 -34.95 -6.89 -17.28
CA ILE A 297 -35.31 -7.98 -18.19
C ILE A 297 -34.96 -9.31 -17.49
N VAL A 298 -35.99 -10.08 -17.14
CA VAL A 298 -35.83 -11.42 -16.59
C VAL A 298 -35.63 -12.41 -17.72
N LEU A 299 -34.46 -13.04 -17.80
CA LEU A 299 -34.16 -14.05 -18.83
C LEU A 299 -34.95 -15.33 -18.52
N CYS A 300 -35.79 -15.75 -19.49
CA CYS A 300 -36.50 -17.02 -19.44
C CYS A 300 -35.49 -18.17 -19.50
N ARG A 301 -35.77 -19.25 -18.76
CA ARG A 301 -35.03 -20.50 -18.92
C ARG A 301 -35.51 -21.18 -20.18
N ASP A 302 -34.59 -21.71 -20.95
CA ASP A 302 -34.88 -22.74 -21.91
C ASP A 302 -35.41 -23.96 -21.14
N VAL A 303 -36.57 -24.39 -21.51
CA VAL A 303 -37.19 -25.62 -20.97
C VAL A 303 -36.51 -26.74 -21.75
N ASP A 304 -35.49 -27.37 -21.15
CA ASP A 304 -34.93 -28.61 -21.70
C ASP A 304 -36.03 -29.67 -21.70
N GLY A 305 -36.46 -30.03 -22.92
CA GLY A 305 -37.33 -31.16 -23.13
C GLY A 305 -36.59 -32.46 -22.77
N ASP A 306 -37.25 -33.23 -21.97
CA ASP A 306 -36.90 -34.62 -21.67
C ASP A 306 -37.20 -35.45 -22.93
N ASP A 307 -36.15 -35.98 -23.61
CA ASP A 307 -36.29 -37.11 -24.52
C ASP A 307 -35.06 -38.01 -24.38
N GLY A 308 -35.32 -39.20 -23.87
CA GLY A 308 -34.32 -40.25 -23.74
C GLY A 308 -33.79 -40.73 -25.08
N ASP A 309 -32.49 -40.80 -25.18
CA ASP A 309 -31.86 -41.91 -25.95
C ASP A 309 -30.43 -42.19 -25.51
N THR A 310 -30.15 -43.45 -25.35
CA THR A 310 -28.88 -44.04 -24.97
C THR A 310 -27.89 -43.99 -26.11
N GLN A 311 -26.84 -43.14 -26.00
CA GLN A 311 -25.62 -43.31 -26.80
C GLN A 311 -24.37 -43.08 -25.94
N THR A 312 -23.52 -44.11 -26.03
CA THR A 312 -22.19 -44.22 -25.43
C THR A 312 -21.31 -43.00 -25.79
N SER A 313 -20.99 -42.19 -24.77
CA SER A 313 -20.08 -41.05 -24.88
C SER A 313 -18.61 -41.50 -24.89
N PRO A 314 -17.75 -40.88 -25.71
CA PRO A 314 -16.31 -41.08 -25.61
C PRO A 314 -15.77 -40.42 -24.33
N PRO A 315 -14.56 -40.81 -23.87
CA PRO A 315 -14.03 -40.34 -22.58
C PRO A 315 -13.91 -38.81 -22.55
N VAL A 316 -14.62 -38.22 -21.61
CA VAL A 316 -14.49 -36.77 -21.31
C VAL A 316 -13.09 -36.54 -20.76
N PHE A 317 -12.25 -35.84 -21.52
CA PHE A 317 -11.08 -35.22 -20.98
C PHE A 317 -11.56 -34.18 -19.97
N THR A 318 -11.44 -34.50 -18.69
CA THR A 318 -11.55 -33.50 -17.61
C THR A 318 -10.42 -32.51 -17.79
N SER A 319 -10.70 -31.40 -18.46
CA SER A 319 -9.86 -30.22 -18.33
C SER A 319 -9.98 -29.78 -16.88
N THR A 320 -8.93 -30.00 -16.08
CA THR A 320 -8.76 -29.36 -14.79
C THR A 320 -8.65 -27.87 -15.05
N ILE A 321 -9.78 -27.16 -14.98
CA ILE A 321 -9.77 -25.70 -14.89
C ILE A 321 -9.05 -25.41 -13.57
N PRO A 322 -7.91 -24.69 -13.55
CA PRO A 322 -7.25 -24.37 -12.31
C PRO A 322 -8.25 -23.65 -11.42
N GLU A 323 -8.37 -24.09 -10.18
CA GLU A 323 -9.22 -23.50 -9.18
C GLU A 323 -8.88 -22.01 -9.10
N LYS A 324 -9.85 -21.12 -9.33
CA LYS A 324 -9.60 -19.68 -9.40
C LYS A 324 -9.10 -19.21 -8.06
N THR A 325 -7.84 -18.81 -7.97
CA THR A 325 -7.24 -18.29 -6.75
C THR A 325 -8.10 -17.15 -6.20
N GLU A 326 -8.58 -17.26 -4.98
CA GLU A 326 -9.21 -16.16 -4.27
C GLU A 326 -8.12 -15.24 -3.70
N TRP A 327 -8.38 -13.93 -3.69
CA TRP A 327 -7.42 -12.93 -3.24
C TRP A 327 -7.95 -12.18 -2.01
N ILE A 328 -7.11 -12.03 -1.00
CA ILE A 328 -7.34 -11.11 0.13
C ILE A 328 -7.12 -9.67 -0.36
N SER A 329 -6.08 -9.46 -1.16
CA SER A 329 -5.80 -8.22 -1.87
C SER A 329 -5.29 -8.56 -3.27
N ARG A 330 -5.83 -7.91 -4.28
CA ARG A 330 -5.49 -8.20 -5.69
C ARG A 330 -4.28 -7.43 -6.19
N GLY A 331 -3.72 -6.50 -5.41
CA GLY A 331 -2.68 -5.61 -5.88
C GLY A 331 -3.23 -4.33 -6.53
N GLY A 332 -2.79 -4.04 -7.75
CA GLY A 332 -3.18 -2.85 -8.50
C GLY A 332 -2.09 -1.77 -8.55
N SER A 333 -0.84 -2.16 -8.32
CA SER A 333 0.32 -1.26 -8.44
C SER A 333 0.41 -0.65 -9.83
N SER A 334 0.72 0.64 -9.93
CA SER A 334 0.71 1.38 -11.20
C SER A 334 1.67 2.55 -11.22
N ILE A 335 2.03 2.99 -12.43
CA ILE A 335 2.80 4.22 -12.68
C ILE A 335 1.98 5.09 -13.61
N VAL A 336 1.82 6.37 -13.25
CA VAL A 336 1.00 7.33 -13.97
C VAL A 336 1.84 8.56 -14.34
N SER A 337 1.62 9.09 -15.54
CA SER A 337 2.29 10.28 -16.06
C SER A 337 1.72 11.59 -15.48
N PRO A 338 2.40 12.74 -15.64
CA PRO A 338 1.86 14.06 -15.30
C PRO A 338 0.61 14.47 -16.09
N TYR A 339 0.25 13.70 -17.12
CA TYR A 339 -0.95 13.90 -17.94
C TYR A 339 -2.10 12.96 -17.55
N GLY A 340 -1.88 12.09 -16.55
CA GLY A 340 -2.88 11.12 -16.09
C GLY A 340 -2.90 9.81 -16.88
N ASP A 341 -1.92 9.57 -17.76
CA ASP A 341 -1.82 8.32 -18.50
C ASP A 341 -1.17 7.24 -17.66
N VAL A 342 -1.71 6.03 -17.70
CA VAL A 342 -1.10 4.87 -17.06
C VAL A 342 0.05 4.38 -17.94
N VAL A 343 1.28 4.57 -17.49
CA VAL A 343 2.49 4.20 -18.26
C VAL A 343 3.04 2.82 -17.89
N ALA A 344 2.63 2.26 -16.74
CA ALA A 344 2.84 0.86 -16.38
C ALA A 344 1.75 0.40 -15.39
N GLY A 345 1.32 -0.84 -15.51
CA GLY A 345 0.24 -1.43 -14.70
C GLY A 345 -1.17 -1.11 -15.25
N PRO A 346 -2.23 -1.28 -14.42
CA PRO A 346 -2.21 -1.79 -13.05
C PRO A 346 -1.81 -3.27 -12.95
N GLN A 347 -0.96 -3.61 -11.99
CA GLN A 347 -0.51 -4.97 -11.74
C GLN A 347 -1.48 -5.68 -10.80
N TRP A 348 -2.29 -6.57 -11.36
CA TRP A 348 -3.28 -7.35 -10.63
C TRP A 348 -2.85 -8.79 -10.45
N GLU A 349 -3.08 -9.35 -9.25
CA GLU A 349 -2.97 -10.78 -8.96
C GLU A 349 -1.57 -11.36 -9.26
N ASP A 350 -0.54 -10.53 -9.11
CA ASP A 350 0.85 -10.88 -9.38
C ASP A 350 1.75 -10.37 -8.25
N PRO A 351 2.00 -11.22 -7.22
CA PRO A 351 2.85 -10.86 -6.08
C PRO A 351 4.34 -10.86 -6.42
N ASP A 352 4.75 -11.53 -7.48
CA ASP A 352 6.16 -11.73 -7.84
C ASP A 352 6.64 -10.76 -8.92
N GLY A 353 5.72 -10.14 -9.63
CA GLY A 353 6.02 -9.25 -10.75
C GLY A 353 6.66 -7.94 -10.30
N LEU A 354 7.35 -7.34 -11.25
CA LEU A 354 7.96 -6.02 -11.13
C LEU A 354 7.58 -5.22 -12.37
N ILE A 355 6.84 -4.13 -12.19
CA ILE A 355 6.47 -3.24 -13.29
C ILE A 355 7.30 -1.97 -13.24
N TYR A 356 7.65 -1.44 -14.40
CA TYR A 356 8.47 -0.23 -14.51
C TYR A 356 8.24 0.51 -15.82
N SER A 357 8.64 1.79 -15.84
CA SER A 357 8.61 2.62 -17.04
C SER A 357 9.80 3.59 -17.05
N ASP A 358 10.33 3.84 -18.23
CA ASP A 358 11.29 4.92 -18.48
C ASP A 358 10.54 6.24 -18.66
N VAL A 359 10.90 7.26 -17.86
CA VAL A 359 10.19 8.54 -17.83
C VAL A 359 11.14 9.72 -18.03
N ASP A 360 10.65 10.78 -18.68
CA ASP A 360 11.35 12.07 -18.78
C ASP A 360 10.72 13.06 -17.79
N PHE A 361 11.40 13.38 -16.69
CA PHE A 361 10.91 14.32 -15.69
C PHE A 361 10.64 15.73 -16.22
N ARG A 362 11.07 16.05 -17.43
CA ARG A 362 10.69 17.32 -18.09
C ARG A 362 9.21 17.36 -18.44
N ASP A 363 8.52 16.23 -18.49
CA ASP A 363 7.07 16.19 -18.71
C ASP A 363 6.31 16.85 -17.55
N CYS A 364 6.87 16.83 -16.34
CA CYS A 364 6.33 17.59 -15.21
C CYS A 364 6.33 19.11 -15.49
N ILE A 365 7.37 19.60 -16.17
CA ILE A 365 7.47 21.03 -16.55
C ILE A 365 6.58 21.32 -17.77
N ARG A 366 6.61 20.46 -18.79
CA ARG A 366 5.78 20.62 -19.99
C ARG A 366 4.29 20.69 -19.65
N GLY A 367 3.84 19.80 -18.72
CA GLY A 367 2.45 19.78 -18.29
C GLY A 367 2.00 21.01 -17.54
N ARG A 368 2.91 21.79 -16.92
CA ARG A 368 2.58 23.05 -16.24
C ARG A 368 2.12 24.16 -17.19
N LEU A 369 2.39 24.01 -18.49
CA LEU A 369 1.82 24.93 -19.51
C LEU A 369 0.29 24.85 -19.50
N ASP A 370 -0.28 23.67 -19.29
CA ASP A 370 -1.72 23.45 -19.32
C ASP A 370 -2.38 23.72 -17.96
N LEU A 371 -1.74 23.26 -16.89
CA LEU A 371 -2.24 23.35 -15.52
C LEU A 371 -1.09 23.40 -14.53
N ASP A 372 -1.04 24.43 -13.68
CA ASP A 372 -0.02 24.59 -12.63
C ASP A 372 -0.69 24.83 -11.27
N ALA A 373 -1.39 23.81 -10.78
CA ALA A 373 -2.11 23.88 -9.51
C ALA A 373 -1.20 24.01 -8.29
N ALA A 374 0.08 23.63 -8.41
CA ALA A 374 1.09 23.84 -7.37
C ALA A 374 1.73 25.25 -7.42
N GLY A 375 1.68 25.91 -8.58
CA GLY A 375 2.24 27.24 -8.82
C GLY A 375 1.17 28.33 -8.88
N SER A 376 1.03 28.98 -10.03
CA SER A 376 0.18 30.16 -10.16
C SER A 376 -1.32 29.92 -9.95
N TYR A 377 -1.80 28.71 -10.27
CA TYR A 377 -3.21 28.36 -10.06
C TYR A 377 -3.54 28.01 -8.60
N SER A 378 -2.54 27.82 -7.73
CA SER A 378 -2.77 27.69 -6.28
C SER A 378 -3.29 28.98 -5.65
N ARG A 379 -3.09 30.13 -6.34
CA ARG A 379 -3.59 31.45 -5.90
C ARG A 379 -3.22 31.74 -4.45
N ASN A 380 -1.93 31.61 -4.10
CA ASN A 380 -1.42 31.89 -2.76
C ASN A 380 -1.63 33.33 -2.30
N ASP A 381 -2.00 34.21 -3.22
CA ASP A 381 -2.48 35.57 -2.94
C ASP A 381 -3.89 35.56 -2.31
N SER A 382 -4.75 34.58 -2.68
CA SER A 382 -6.14 34.46 -2.28
C SER A 382 -6.40 33.33 -1.29
N PHE A 383 -5.72 32.17 -1.45
CA PHE A 383 -5.85 31.00 -0.60
C PHE A 383 -4.58 30.79 0.22
N LYS A 384 -4.73 30.70 1.54
CA LYS A 384 -3.60 30.48 2.45
C LYS A 384 -3.64 29.06 2.98
N LEU A 385 -2.63 28.25 2.62
CA LEU A 385 -2.38 26.94 3.19
C LEU A 385 -1.22 27.04 4.18
N SER A 386 -1.42 26.56 5.38
CA SER A 386 -0.35 26.39 6.37
C SER A 386 -0.47 25.00 7.00
N VAL A 387 0.66 24.40 7.33
CA VAL A 387 0.74 23.10 7.98
C VAL A 387 1.61 23.25 9.22
N GLU A 388 1.10 22.82 10.36
CA GLU A 388 1.80 22.95 11.64
C GLU A 388 3.17 22.24 11.61
N GLY A 389 4.21 23.01 11.91
CA GLY A 389 5.58 22.51 11.95
C GLY A 389 6.21 22.18 10.58
N LEU A 390 5.59 22.61 9.48
CA LEU A 390 6.11 22.38 8.12
C LEU A 390 6.15 23.70 7.34
N GLU A 391 7.34 24.07 6.86
CA GLU A 391 7.49 25.12 5.87
C GLU A 391 7.17 24.57 4.47
N LEU A 392 6.34 25.30 3.73
CA LEU A 392 5.89 24.92 2.40
C LEU A 392 6.71 25.59 1.29
N ASP A 393 7.96 25.91 1.57
CA ASP A 393 8.86 26.46 0.57
C ASP A 393 9.13 25.46 -0.55
N PRO A 394 9.00 25.88 -1.82
CA PRO A 394 9.21 24.96 -2.93
C PRO A 394 10.68 24.54 -3.03
N LEU A 395 10.90 23.24 -3.22
CA LEU A 395 12.21 22.71 -3.51
C LEU A 395 12.69 23.19 -4.90
N PRO A 396 14.01 23.35 -5.12
CA PRO A 396 14.55 23.73 -6.42
C PRO A 396 14.22 22.69 -7.50
N TYR A 397 14.21 23.14 -8.75
CA TYR A 397 14.01 22.30 -9.92
C TYR A 397 15.22 21.42 -10.22
#